data_f1a52458392591bb94c684f94c1a8bf4
#
_entry.id   f1a52458392591bb94c684f94c1a8bf4
#
_cell.length_a   1.000
_cell.length_b   1.000
_cell.length_c   1.000
_cell.angle_alpha   90.00
_cell.angle_beta   90.00
_cell.angle_gamma   90.00
#
_symmetry.space_group_name_H-M   'P 1'
#
loop_
_entity.id
_entity.type
_entity.pdbx_description
1 polymer ?
#
loop_
_entity_poly.entity_id
_entity_poly.type
_entity_poly.pdbx_seq_one_letter_code
_entity_poly.pdbx_strand_id
1 'polypeptide(L)'
;MSRVIVIGAGAAGMMAAIAAADQGAQVVLVEKMDQPGRKLRITGKGRCNLTNTAPLKDFLSHIGPDGRWMRNCFAQFFNTQLMDFFEQRNVPLVEERGHRVYPRSGKSLDIFLALINDLEQRPNVEIHKNCAVKSLTDDRHGVRLQDGSTLRADAVIIATGGLSYPTTGSTGIGYRLALEAGHTVLPQVPSLVSLSCKEPIPADLVGFVLKNVRLSVTHTDGKKIFNEMGEMTFDNQAIDGPLVLSASRLVSRMLNNGETLLAHIDLKPALTTETLDHRLINDLNANGNRLFHDALRLWLPAEVIPLALDRLHIEYYKRLHQINGAERKRLLNFLKNVEFTLCGTGDYNTAVVTQGGVDTKEVNPKTMESRLVPGLYFAGEVLNLDSDTGGYNLQIAFSTGFAAGRAAALQPSAS
;
A
#
# COMPACT_ATOMS: atom_id res chain seq x y z
N MET A 1 35.41 -15.41 0.26
CA MET A 1 34.38 -14.37 0.09
C MET A 1 33.06 -15.08 -0.13
N SER A 2 32.03 -14.73 0.62
CA SER A 2 30.70 -15.32 0.43
C SER A 2 30.11 -14.90 -0.92
N ARG A 3 29.35 -15.79 -1.54
CA ARG A 3 28.58 -15.53 -2.76
C ARG A 3 27.12 -15.44 -2.41
N VAL A 4 26.46 -14.35 -2.76
CA VAL A 4 25.05 -14.08 -2.45
C VAL A 4 24.24 -13.94 -3.74
N ILE A 5 23.17 -14.70 -3.87
CA ILE A 5 22.19 -14.50 -4.95
C ILE A 5 20.99 -13.72 -4.38
N VAL A 6 20.62 -12.62 -5.07
CA VAL A 6 19.42 -11.84 -4.76
C VAL A 6 18.41 -12.01 -5.89
N ILE A 7 17.21 -12.53 -5.59
CA ILE A 7 16.15 -12.78 -6.55
C ILE A 7 15.18 -11.61 -6.54
N GLY A 8 15.12 -10.83 -7.63
CA GLY A 8 14.28 -9.66 -7.82
C GLY A 8 15.02 -8.35 -7.57
N ALA A 9 15.07 -7.50 -8.59
CA ALA A 9 15.71 -6.18 -8.54
C ALA A 9 14.70 -5.05 -8.30
N GLY A 10 13.80 -5.24 -7.32
CA GLY A 10 12.94 -4.20 -6.75
C GLY A 10 13.67 -3.41 -5.65
N ALA A 11 12.93 -2.56 -4.92
CA ALA A 11 13.49 -1.75 -3.82
C ALA A 11 14.25 -2.59 -2.79
N ALA A 12 13.64 -3.67 -2.30
CA ALA A 12 14.26 -4.56 -1.32
C ALA A 12 15.49 -5.27 -1.88
N GLY A 13 15.40 -5.81 -3.11
CA GLY A 13 16.49 -6.57 -3.70
C GLY A 13 17.71 -5.71 -4.07
N MET A 14 17.50 -4.53 -4.62
CA MET A 14 18.62 -3.60 -4.90
C MET A 14 19.32 -3.16 -3.62
N MET A 15 18.56 -2.85 -2.56
CA MET A 15 19.16 -2.52 -1.26
C MET A 15 19.89 -3.72 -0.63
N ALA A 16 19.34 -4.94 -0.76
CA ALA A 16 19.99 -6.15 -0.29
C ALA A 16 21.32 -6.41 -1.02
N ALA A 17 21.34 -6.21 -2.34
CA ALA A 17 22.54 -6.35 -3.15
C ALA A 17 23.63 -5.34 -2.76
N ILE A 18 23.24 -4.06 -2.55
CA ILE A 18 24.15 -3.02 -2.08
C ILE A 18 24.70 -3.38 -0.69
N ALA A 19 23.83 -3.74 0.24
CA ALA A 19 24.24 -4.05 1.62
C ALA A 19 25.13 -5.30 1.71
N ALA A 20 24.91 -6.31 0.87
CA ALA A 20 25.79 -7.48 0.78
C ALA A 20 27.15 -7.14 0.16
N ALA A 21 27.15 -6.35 -0.90
CA ALA A 21 28.38 -5.91 -1.55
C ALA A 21 29.26 -5.04 -0.65
N ASP A 22 28.65 -4.18 0.20
CA ASP A 22 29.35 -3.38 1.22
C ASP A 22 30.08 -4.24 2.27
N GLN A 23 29.62 -5.47 2.51
CA GLN A 23 30.29 -6.44 3.37
C GLN A 23 31.35 -7.28 2.63
N GLY A 24 31.61 -7.00 1.36
CA GLY A 24 32.62 -7.70 0.55
C GLY A 24 32.13 -9.00 -0.09
N ALA A 25 30.86 -9.31 -0.08
CA ALA A 25 30.31 -10.48 -0.77
C ALA A 25 30.36 -10.31 -2.30
N GLN A 26 30.49 -11.42 -3.03
CA GLN A 26 30.21 -11.48 -4.46
C GLN A 26 28.70 -11.61 -4.65
N VAL A 27 28.08 -10.65 -5.31
CA VAL A 27 26.61 -10.56 -5.43
C VAL A 27 26.16 -10.82 -6.86
N VAL A 28 25.18 -11.70 -7.03
CA VAL A 28 24.47 -11.90 -8.29
C VAL A 28 23.02 -11.46 -8.09
N LEU A 29 22.64 -10.32 -8.67
CA LEU A 29 21.28 -9.80 -8.65
C LEU A 29 20.52 -10.28 -9.89
N VAL A 30 19.50 -11.10 -9.69
CA VAL A 30 18.72 -11.75 -10.75
C VAL A 30 17.38 -11.05 -10.92
N GLU A 31 17.09 -10.54 -12.13
CA GLU A 31 15.84 -9.88 -12.47
C GLU A 31 15.22 -10.51 -13.72
N LYS A 32 13.97 -10.94 -13.63
CA LYS A 32 13.27 -11.57 -14.75
C LYS A 32 12.86 -10.61 -15.86
N MET A 33 12.70 -9.33 -15.51
CA MET A 33 12.33 -8.29 -16.46
C MET A 33 13.58 -7.73 -17.15
N ASP A 34 13.39 -7.05 -18.29
CA ASP A 34 14.46 -6.35 -19.03
C ASP A 34 15.04 -5.15 -18.25
N GLN A 35 14.24 -4.57 -17.33
CA GLN A 35 14.64 -3.42 -16.52
C GLN A 35 14.36 -3.67 -15.05
N PRO A 36 15.36 -3.46 -14.16
CA PRO A 36 15.17 -3.42 -12.72
C PRO A 36 14.23 -2.29 -12.28
N GLY A 37 13.69 -2.40 -11.07
CA GLY A 37 12.97 -1.32 -10.41
C GLY A 37 11.65 -0.87 -11.04
N ARG A 38 11.04 -1.66 -11.93
CA ARG A 38 9.81 -1.26 -12.64
C ARG A 38 8.71 -0.79 -11.69
N LYS A 39 8.41 -1.55 -10.61
CA LYS A 39 7.40 -1.17 -9.62
C LYS A 39 7.83 0.09 -8.84
N LEU A 40 9.10 0.20 -8.45
CA LEU A 40 9.63 1.37 -7.74
C LEU A 40 9.39 2.67 -8.54
N ARG A 41 9.58 2.62 -9.86
CA ARG A 41 9.44 3.78 -10.75
C ARG A 41 8.01 4.31 -10.89
N ILE A 42 6.99 3.50 -10.59
CA ILE A 42 5.58 3.92 -10.63
C ILE A 42 5.01 4.26 -9.25
N THR A 43 5.75 4.04 -8.16
CA THR A 43 5.29 4.31 -6.81
C THR A 43 4.94 5.80 -6.60
N GLY A 44 3.93 6.05 -5.78
CA GLY A 44 3.48 7.42 -5.50
C GLY A 44 3.06 8.20 -6.75
N LYS A 45 2.46 7.53 -7.74
CA LYS A 45 2.11 8.11 -9.05
C LYS A 45 3.35 8.69 -9.78
N GLY A 46 4.48 7.98 -9.70
CA GLY A 46 5.75 8.37 -10.31
C GLY A 46 6.60 9.34 -9.47
N ARG A 47 6.16 9.69 -8.25
CA ARG A 47 6.89 10.59 -7.34
C ARG A 47 7.78 9.87 -6.33
N CYS A 48 7.51 8.60 -6.02
CA CYS A 48 8.15 7.78 -4.98
C CYS A 48 8.02 8.39 -3.57
N ASN A 49 6.98 8.03 -2.85
CA ASN A 49 6.91 8.30 -1.40
C ASN A 49 7.88 7.35 -0.68
N LEU A 50 9.11 7.80 -0.49
CA LEU A 50 10.27 6.99 -0.11
C LEU A 50 10.16 6.42 1.29
N THR A 51 9.79 7.27 2.24
CA THR A 51 9.66 6.95 3.67
C THR A 51 8.74 7.96 4.36
N ASN A 52 8.68 7.85 5.69
CA ASN A 52 7.95 8.75 6.57
C ASN A 52 8.86 9.14 7.75
N THR A 53 8.85 10.41 8.16
CA THR A 53 9.67 10.90 9.28
C THR A 53 9.01 10.72 10.64
N ALA A 54 7.84 10.07 10.71
CA ALA A 54 7.17 9.76 11.97
C ALA A 54 8.10 9.04 12.95
N PRO A 55 7.99 9.31 14.26
CA PRO A 55 8.73 8.58 15.28
C PRO A 55 8.48 7.08 15.22
N LEU A 56 9.46 6.27 15.62
CA LEU A 56 9.39 4.80 15.52
C LEU A 56 8.11 4.20 16.09
N LYS A 57 7.63 4.70 17.25
CA LYS A 57 6.41 4.18 17.87
C LYS A 57 5.19 4.36 16.98
N ASP A 58 5.05 5.53 16.39
CA ASP A 58 3.93 5.86 15.51
C ASP A 58 4.07 5.13 14.18
N PHE A 59 5.29 5.07 13.64
CA PHE A 59 5.60 4.32 12.43
C PHE A 59 5.18 2.84 12.54
N LEU A 60 5.51 2.18 13.65
CA LEU A 60 5.17 0.77 13.89
C LEU A 60 3.65 0.52 13.98
N SER A 61 2.86 1.53 14.39
CA SER A 61 1.40 1.40 14.45
C SER A 61 0.73 1.32 13.07
N HIS A 62 1.42 1.77 12.02
CA HIS A 62 0.98 1.71 10.63
C HIS A 62 1.30 0.38 9.94
N ILE A 63 2.01 -0.53 10.59
CA ILE A 63 2.43 -1.81 10.00
C ILE A 63 1.56 -2.95 10.55
N GLY A 64 1.02 -3.79 9.68
CA GLY A 64 0.34 -5.03 10.01
C GLY A 64 1.15 -6.28 9.62
N PRO A 65 0.78 -7.45 10.12
CA PRO A 65 -0.12 -7.69 11.24
C PRO A 65 0.52 -7.39 12.62
N ASP A 66 1.85 -7.40 12.74
CA ASP A 66 2.60 -7.02 13.96
C ASP A 66 3.80 -6.14 13.61
N GLY A 67 3.58 -4.82 13.60
CA GLY A 67 4.64 -3.85 13.31
C GLY A 67 5.83 -3.93 14.28
N ARG A 68 5.64 -4.42 15.52
CA ARG A 68 6.72 -4.56 16.49
C ARG A 68 7.81 -5.53 16.04
N TRP A 69 7.47 -6.47 15.15
CA TRP A 69 8.43 -7.38 14.54
C TRP A 69 9.54 -6.63 13.80
N MET A 70 9.24 -5.46 13.22
CA MET A 70 10.20 -4.63 12.49
C MET A 70 11.23 -3.90 13.37
N ARG A 71 11.09 -3.87 14.69
CA ARG A 71 11.98 -3.10 15.59
C ARG A 71 13.46 -3.40 15.40
N ASN A 72 13.81 -4.69 15.29
CA ASN A 72 15.21 -5.10 15.13
C ASN A 72 15.77 -4.72 13.75
N CYS A 73 14.94 -4.74 12.74
CA CYS A 73 15.28 -4.32 11.39
C CYS A 73 15.47 -2.80 11.34
N PHE A 74 14.53 -2.02 11.86
CA PHE A 74 14.62 -0.56 11.93
C PHE A 74 15.76 -0.05 12.82
N ALA A 75 16.17 -0.78 13.84
CA ALA A 75 17.35 -0.45 14.63
C ALA A 75 18.64 -0.48 13.81
N GLN A 76 18.67 -1.17 12.67
CA GLN A 76 19.82 -1.24 11.76
C GLN A 76 19.73 -0.23 10.62
N PHE A 77 18.52 -0.02 10.07
CA PHE A 77 18.34 0.86 8.92
C PHE A 77 16.89 1.41 8.93
N PHE A 78 16.72 2.64 9.40
CA PHE A 78 15.43 3.29 9.51
C PHE A 78 15.34 4.53 8.60
N ASN A 79 14.36 5.38 8.82
CA ASN A 79 14.06 6.52 7.96
C ASN A 79 15.23 7.51 7.83
N THR A 80 15.92 7.84 8.92
CA THR A 80 17.09 8.74 8.89
C THR A 80 18.20 8.14 8.04
N GLN A 81 18.57 6.88 8.29
CA GLN A 81 19.61 6.20 7.50
C GLN A 81 19.22 6.04 6.02
N LEU A 82 17.94 5.81 5.75
CA LEU A 82 17.43 5.74 4.37
C LEU A 82 17.52 7.10 3.68
N MET A 83 17.16 8.17 4.37
CA MET A 83 17.30 9.53 3.83
C MET A 83 18.74 9.89 3.56
N ASP A 84 19.64 9.68 4.53
CA ASP A 84 21.07 9.90 4.39
C ASP A 84 21.66 9.10 3.21
N PHE A 85 21.22 7.85 3.04
CA PHE A 85 21.66 6.98 1.94
C PHE A 85 21.40 7.61 0.56
N PHE A 86 20.21 8.19 0.35
CA PHE A 86 19.86 8.83 -0.92
C PHE A 86 20.48 10.21 -1.08
N GLU A 87 20.56 11.01 -0.01
CA GLU A 87 21.18 12.34 -0.05
C GLU A 87 22.68 12.25 -0.37
N GLN A 88 23.38 11.27 0.19
CA GLN A 88 24.80 10.97 -0.15
C GLN A 88 25.00 10.56 -1.61
N ARG A 89 23.94 10.12 -2.30
CA ARG A 89 23.92 9.78 -3.72
C ARG A 89 23.34 10.90 -4.60
N ASN A 90 23.41 12.13 -4.10
CA ASN A 90 22.94 13.34 -4.79
C ASN A 90 21.44 13.32 -5.16
N VAL A 91 20.61 12.69 -4.35
CA VAL A 91 19.17 12.77 -4.45
C VAL A 91 18.61 13.60 -3.28
N PRO A 92 18.44 14.93 -3.47
CA PRO A 92 17.85 15.77 -2.44
C PRO A 92 16.42 15.35 -2.11
N LEU A 93 16.11 15.29 -0.83
CA LEU A 93 14.78 14.89 -0.34
C LEU A 93 13.99 16.10 0.18
N VAL A 94 12.68 15.94 0.29
CA VAL A 94 11.76 16.91 0.88
C VAL A 94 10.69 16.19 1.68
N GLU A 95 10.43 16.70 2.88
CA GLU A 95 9.29 16.28 3.70
C GLU A 95 8.05 17.10 3.31
N GLU A 96 6.93 16.41 3.07
CA GLU A 96 5.63 17.00 2.81
C GLU A 96 4.64 16.71 3.97
N ARG A 97 3.45 17.29 3.89
CA ARG A 97 2.38 17.09 4.89
C ARG A 97 2.18 15.61 5.22
N GLY A 98 2.05 15.31 6.51
CA GLY A 98 1.89 13.94 7.02
C GLY A 98 3.20 13.17 7.09
N HIS A 99 4.31 13.90 7.24
CA HIS A 99 5.66 13.33 7.40
C HIS A 99 6.15 12.50 6.21
N ARG A 100 5.54 12.68 5.04
CA ARG A 100 5.88 11.92 3.82
C ARG A 100 7.11 12.49 3.14
N VAL A 101 8.07 11.62 2.83
CA VAL A 101 9.35 12.00 2.21
C VAL A 101 9.36 11.62 0.72
N TYR A 102 9.73 12.57 -0.10
CA TYR A 102 9.85 12.43 -1.56
C TYR A 102 11.21 12.94 -2.06
N PRO A 103 11.70 12.48 -3.22
CA PRO A 103 12.77 13.21 -3.91
C PRO A 103 12.26 14.62 -4.27
N ARG A 104 13.09 15.63 -4.06
CA ARG A 104 12.74 17.05 -4.32
C ARG A 104 12.33 17.29 -5.76
N SER A 105 12.87 16.52 -6.69
CA SER A 105 12.49 16.55 -8.12
C SER A 105 11.04 16.10 -8.37
N GLY A 106 10.43 15.38 -7.41
CA GLY A 106 9.14 14.71 -7.61
C GLY A 106 9.19 13.53 -8.59
N LYS A 107 10.37 12.95 -8.86
CA LYS A 107 10.55 11.85 -9.82
C LYS A 107 11.09 10.60 -9.15
N SER A 108 10.33 9.50 -9.17
CA SER A 108 10.76 8.18 -8.70
C SER A 108 12.00 7.66 -9.46
N LEU A 109 12.23 8.17 -10.67
CA LEU A 109 13.38 7.83 -11.48
C LEU A 109 14.70 8.14 -10.77
N ASP A 110 14.79 9.23 -10.01
CA ASP A 110 16.03 9.62 -9.33
C ASP A 110 16.39 8.62 -8.21
N ILE A 111 15.39 8.13 -7.50
CA ILE A 111 15.56 7.06 -6.50
C ILE A 111 16.05 5.77 -7.18
N PHE A 112 15.46 5.40 -8.31
CA PHE A 112 15.88 4.23 -9.07
C PHE A 112 17.31 4.39 -9.60
N LEU A 113 17.64 5.53 -10.20
CA LEU A 113 19.00 5.79 -10.74
C LEU A 113 20.07 5.78 -9.66
N ALA A 114 19.78 6.30 -8.47
CA ALA A 114 20.71 6.25 -7.35
C ALA A 114 21.07 4.80 -6.95
N LEU A 115 20.08 3.90 -6.95
CA LEU A 115 20.30 2.49 -6.62
C LEU A 115 21.04 1.74 -7.73
N ILE A 116 20.61 1.90 -8.98
CA ILE A 116 21.17 1.11 -10.09
C ILE A 116 22.58 1.56 -10.44
N ASN A 117 22.86 2.87 -10.44
CA ASN A 117 24.20 3.39 -10.68
C ASN A 117 25.20 2.97 -9.60
N ASP A 118 24.76 2.93 -8.33
CA ASP A 118 25.59 2.40 -7.23
C ASP A 118 25.95 0.92 -7.48
N LEU A 119 24.96 0.10 -7.86
CA LEU A 119 25.19 -1.33 -8.14
C LEU A 119 26.09 -1.56 -9.35
N GLU A 120 25.88 -0.82 -10.44
CA GLU A 120 26.67 -0.96 -11.69
C GLU A 120 28.13 -0.50 -11.55
N GLN A 121 28.45 0.35 -10.57
CA GLN A 121 29.81 0.79 -10.28
C GLN A 121 30.59 -0.20 -9.39
N ARG A 122 29.94 -1.21 -8.82
CA ARG A 122 30.58 -2.16 -7.90
C ARG A 122 31.20 -3.34 -8.63
N PRO A 123 32.51 -3.60 -8.49
CA PRO A 123 33.17 -4.71 -9.19
C PRO A 123 32.75 -6.09 -8.68
N ASN A 124 32.15 -6.17 -7.48
CA ASN A 124 31.67 -7.39 -6.84
C ASN A 124 30.17 -7.62 -7.01
N VAL A 125 29.50 -6.93 -7.95
CA VAL A 125 28.06 -7.09 -8.25
C VAL A 125 27.87 -7.41 -9.72
N GLU A 126 27.15 -8.51 -10.00
CA GLU A 126 26.67 -8.86 -11.32
C GLU A 126 25.16 -8.71 -11.38
N ILE A 127 24.64 -8.06 -12.43
CA ILE A 127 23.18 -7.87 -12.62
C ILE A 127 22.72 -8.66 -13.84
N HIS A 128 21.93 -9.71 -13.61
CA HIS A 128 21.37 -10.56 -14.66
C HIS A 128 19.91 -10.15 -14.95
N LYS A 129 19.71 -9.42 -16.05
CA LYS A 129 18.38 -9.02 -16.57
C LYS A 129 17.81 -10.09 -17.50
N ASN A 130 16.49 -10.11 -17.70
CA ASN A 130 15.78 -11.15 -18.48
C ASN A 130 16.08 -12.57 -17.95
N CYS A 131 16.33 -12.69 -16.64
CA CYS A 131 16.79 -13.90 -16.01
C CYS A 131 15.77 -14.34 -14.94
N ALA A 132 14.92 -15.30 -15.31
CA ALA A 132 13.86 -15.77 -14.44
C ALA A 132 14.27 -17.02 -13.67
N VAL A 133 14.10 -16.98 -12.34
CA VAL A 133 14.32 -18.13 -11.46
C VAL A 133 13.14 -19.10 -11.58
N LYS A 134 13.44 -20.39 -11.77
CA LYS A 134 12.48 -21.47 -11.82
C LYS A 134 12.25 -22.12 -10.45
N SER A 135 13.31 -22.47 -9.72
CA SER A 135 13.24 -23.14 -8.41
C SER A 135 14.52 -22.88 -7.61
N LEU A 136 14.49 -23.17 -6.33
CA LEU A 136 15.72 -23.36 -5.56
C LEU A 136 16.43 -24.65 -5.99
N THR A 137 17.74 -24.76 -5.73
CA THR A 137 18.44 -26.06 -5.85
C THR A 137 18.02 -27.00 -4.70
N ASP A 138 18.24 -28.29 -4.86
CA ASP A 138 17.79 -29.30 -3.88
C ASP A 138 18.47 -29.11 -2.51
N ASP A 139 19.71 -28.68 -2.51
CA ASP A 139 20.49 -28.31 -1.31
C ASP A 139 20.23 -26.90 -0.78
N ARG A 140 19.39 -26.11 -1.46
CA ARG A 140 19.06 -24.72 -1.15
C ARG A 140 20.23 -23.73 -1.26
N HIS A 141 21.39 -24.15 -1.76
CA HIS A 141 22.57 -23.32 -1.99
C HIS A 141 22.65 -22.79 -3.43
N GLY A 142 21.55 -22.32 -3.96
CA GLY A 142 21.47 -21.74 -5.30
C GLY A 142 20.09 -21.78 -5.91
N VAL A 143 20.03 -21.40 -7.18
CA VAL A 143 18.79 -21.32 -7.96
C VAL A 143 18.96 -21.98 -9.31
N ARG A 144 17.89 -22.63 -9.81
CA ARG A 144 17.74 -23.07 -11.21
C ARG A 144 16.99 -22.01 -11.97
N LEU A 145 17.51 -21.62 -13.11
CA LEU A 145 16.91 -20.64 -14.00
C LEU A 145 15.93 -21.31 -14.99
N GLN A 146 15.12 -20.50 -15.67
CA GLN A 146 14.17 -21.03 -16.66
C GLN A 146 14.83 -21.59 -17.90
N ASP A 147 16.03 -21.12 -18.26
CA ASP A 147 16.84 -21.66 -19.37
C ASP A 147 17.54 -22.99 -19.03
N GLY A 148 17.35 -23.50 -17.83
CA GLY A 148 17.94 -24.74 -17.33
C GLY A 148 19.30 -24.59 -16.65
N SER A 149 19.93 -23.41 -16.71
CA SER A 149 21.19 -23.15 -16.03
C SER A 149 21.02 -23.05 -14.52
N THR A 150 22.11 -23.21 -13.76
CA THR A 150 22.12 -23.16 -12.30
C THR A 150 23.14 -22.15 -11.80
N LEU A 151 22.73 -21.29 -10.90
CA LEU A 151 23.61 -20.41 -10.15
C LEU A 151 23.76 -20.94 -8.72
N ARG A 152 25.03 -21.04 -8.25
CA ARG A 152 25.37 -21.48 -6.88
C ARG A 152 25.75 -20.29 -6.01
N ALA A 153 25.40 -20.35 -4.72
CA ALA A 153 25.72 -19.33 -3.74
C ALA A 153 25.77 -19.91 -2.33
N ASP A 154 26.42 -19.19 -1.42
CA ASP A 154 26.41 -19.50 0.02
C ASP A 154 25.10 -19.02 0.68
N ALA A 155 24.46 -18.00 0.10
CA ALA A 155 23.19 -17.46 0.57
C ALA A 155 22.27 -17.01 -0.59
N VAL A 156 20.97 -17.18 -0.40
CA VAL A 156 19.93 -16.76 -1.36
C VAL A 156 18.94 -15.82 -0.68
N ILE A 157 18.71 -14.64 -1.27
CA ILE A 157 17.73 -13.66 -0.77
C ILE A 157 16.54 -13.61 -1.72
N ILE A 158 15.35 -13.94 -1.25
CA ILE A 158 14.09 -13.82 -1.99
C ILE A 158 13.51 -12.42 -1.75
N ALA A 159 13.60 -11.54 -2.77
CA ALA A 159 13.14 -10.15 -2.74
C ALA A 159 12.21 -9.82 -3.93
N THR A 160 11.35 -10.78 -4.29
CA THR A 160 10.55 -10.79 -5.53
C THR A 160 9.30 -9.92 -5.50
N GLY A 161 9.00 -9.27 -4.36
CA GLY A 161 7.74 -8.56 -4.16
C GLY A 161 6.54 -9.50 -3.97
N GLY A 162 5.34 -8.93 -4.06
CA GLY A 162 4.06 -9.64 -3.91
C GLY A 162 3.40 -10.00 -5.25
N LEU A 163 2.08 -9.69 -5.33
CA LEU A 163 1.24 -9.90 -6.51
C LEU A 163 0.77 -8.58 -7.16
N SER A 164 0.89 -7.45 -6.45
CA SER A 164 0.40 -6.17 -6.94
C SER A 164 1.23 -5.63 -8.10
N TYR A 165 0.56 -5.05 -9.11
CA TYR A 165 1.12 -4.62 -10.38
C TYR A 165 1.89 -5.76 -11.11
N PRO A 166 1.23 -6.87 -11.48
CA PRO A 166 1.90 -8.06 -12.03
C PRO A 166 2.69 -7.76 -13.32
N THR A 167 2.29 -6.77 -14.10
CA THR A 167 3.01 -6.31 -15.30
C THR A 167 4.40 -5.72 -15.01
N THR A 168 4.68 -5.36 -13.75
CA THR A 168 6.00 -4.91 -13.29
C THR A 168 6.93 -6.04 -12.88
N GLY A 169 6.43 -7.27 -12.88
CA GLY A 169 7.21 -8.45 -12.49
C GLY A 169 6.78 -9.12 -11.17
N SER A 170 5.83 -8.55 -10.43
CA SER A 170 5.32 -9.11 -9.16
C SER A 170 4.27 -10.19 -9.45
N THR A 171 4.71 -11.44 -9.70
CA THR A 171 3.84 -12.56 -10.10
C THR A 171 3.78 -13.70 -9.06
N GLY A 172 4.30 -13.48 -7.85
CA GLY A 172 4.20 -14.45 -6.76
C GLY A 172 5.21 -15.58 -6.80
N ILE A 173 6.25 -15.51 -7.63
CA ILE A 173 7.30 -16.55 -7.68
C ILE A 173 7.94 -16.77 -6.30
N GLY A 174 8.15 -15.71 -5.51
CA GLY A 174 8.75 -15.83 -4.17
C GLY A 174 7.90 -16.66 -3.21
N TYR A 175 6.58 -16.58 -3.32
CA TYR A 175 5.70 -17.44 -2.51
C TYR A 175 5.86 -18.90 -2.86
N ARG A 176 5.98 -19.23 -4.15
CA ARG A 176 6.22 -20.61 -4.58
C ARG A 176 7.58 -21.11 -4.10
N LEU A 177 8.64 -20.30 -4.21
CA LEU A 177 9.97 -20.65 -3.71
C LEU A 177 9.97 -20.86 -2.17
N ALA A 178 9.21 -20.04 -1.44
CA ALA A 178 9.04 -20.19 0.01
C ALA A 178 8.32 -21.48 0.37
N LEU A 179 7.22 -21.83 -0.33
CA LEU A 179 6.52 -23.11 -0.14
C LEU A 179 7.41 -24.31 -0.46
N GLU A 180 8.19 -24.26 -1.54
CA GLU A 180 9.19 -25.28 -1.90
C GLU A 180 10.27 -25.45 -0.81
N ALA A 181 10.57 -24.38 -0.07
CA ALA A 181 11.49 -24.41 1.06
C ALA A 181 10.83 -24.85 2.39
N GLY A 182 9.54 -25.15 2.38
CA GLY A 182 8.79 -25.61 3.56
C GLY A 182 8.18 -24.49 4.42
N HIS A 183 8.22 -23.23 3.95
CA HIS A 183 7.62 -22.11 4.66
C HIS A 183 6.11 -22.07 4.54
N THR A 184 5.48 -21.56 5.58
CA THR A 184 4.07 -21.18 5.57
C THR A 184 3.90 -19.86 4.80
N VAL A 185 3.02 -19.88 3.80
CA VAL A 185 2.64 -18.67 3.04
C VAL A 185 1.17 -18.36 3.30
N LEU A 186 0.92 -17.29 4.04
CA LEU A 186 -0.43 -16.87 4.36
C LEU A 186 -1.17 -16.38 3.11
N PRO A 187 -2.50 -16.61 2.99
CA PRO A 187 -3.28 -16.22 1.83
C PRO A 187 -3.09 -14.75 1.48
N GLN A 188 -2.86 -14.48 0.19
CA GLN A 188 -2.67 -13.13 -0.32
C GLN A 188 -4.00 -12.52 -0.73
N VAL A 189 -4.18 -11.23 -0.43
CA VAL A 189 -5.31 -10.41 -0.89
C VAL A 189 -4.80 -9.06 -1.36
N PRO A 190 -5.49 -8.41 -2.34
CA PRO A 190 -5.19 -7.02 -2.72
C PRO A 190 -5.37 -6.09 -1.51
N SER A 191 -4.45 -5.15 -1.31
CA SER A 191 -4.50 -4.18 -0.21
C SER A 191 -4.12 -2.79 -0.70
N LEU A 192 -4.56 -1.75 -0.01
CA LEU A 192 -4.50 -0.37 -0.49
C LEU A 192 -5.13 -0.27 -1.90
N VAL A 193 -6.39 -0.58 -1.98
CA VAL A 193 -7.14 -0.80 -3.22
C VAL A 193 -8.55 -0.19 -3.07
N SER A 194 -9.21 0.12 -4.18
CA SER A 194 -10.60 0.56 -4.18
C SER A 194 -11.55 -0.51 -3.60
N LEU A 195 -12.68 -0.07 -3.08
CA LEU A 195 -13.71 -0.94 -2.50
C LEU A 195 -14.98 -0.89 -3.37
N SER A 196 -15.40 -2.04 -3.87
CA SER A 196 -16.57 -2.20 -4.74
C SER A 196 -17.86 -2.04 -3.95
N CYS A 197 -18.80 -1.29 -4.51
CA CYS A 197 -20.12 -1.01 -3.95
C CYS A 197 -21.21 -1.76 -4.72
N LYS A 198 -22.29 -2.17 -4.02
CA LYS A 198 -23.48 -2.73 -4.66
C LYS A 198 -24.33 -1.65 -5.35
N GLU A 199 -24.42 -0.49 -4.72
CA GLU A 199 -25.20 0.63 -5.22
C GLU A 199 -24.51 1.29 -6.41
N PRO A 200 -25.27 1.74 -7.41
CA PRO A 200 -24.72 2.47 -8.54
C PRO A 200 -24.14 3.81 -8.08
N ILE A 201 -23.01 4.19 -8.68
CA ILE A 201 -22.36 5.49 -8.46
C ILE A 201 -22.72 6.37 -9.65
N PRO A 202 -23.34 7.56 -9.44
CA PRO A 202 -23.63 8.50 -10.52
C PRO A 202 -22.36 8.90 -11.28
N ALA A 203 -22.49 9.02 -12.61
CA ALA A 203 -21.35 9.36 -13.47
C ALA A 203 -20.66 10.70 -13.06
N ASP A 204 -21.44 11.66 -12.59
CA ASP A 204 -20.92 12.95 -12.12
C ASP A 204 -19.98 12.85 -10.90
N LEU A 205 -20.08 11.76 -10.12
CA LEU A 205 -19.21 11.50 -8.98
C LEU A 205 -17.90 10.83 -9.38
N VAL A 206 -17.84 10.16 -10.54
CA VAL A 206 -16.63 9.44 -10.98
C VAL A 206 -15.46 10.42 -11.16
N GLY A 207 -14.38 10.18 -10.42
CA GLY A 207 -13.19 11.05 -10.41
C GLY A 207 -13.33 12.30 -9.54
N PHE A 208 -14.52 12.59 -8.99
CA PHE A 208 -14.71 13.73 -8.08
C PHE A 208 -14.04 13.47 -6.73
N VAL A 209 -13.32 14.47 -6.19
CA VAL A 209 -12.63 14.36 -4.90
C VAL A 209 -13.48 14.98 -3.80
N LEU A 210 -14.00 14.16 -2.91
CA LEU A 210 -14.57 14.60 -1.65
C LEU A 210 -13.47 14.88 -0.64
N LYS A 211 -13.39 16.12 -0.18
CA LYS A 211 -12.41 16.58 0.82
C LYS A 211 -13.06 16.75 2.18
N ASN A 212 -12.27 16.49 3.23
CA ASN A 212 -12.69 16.69 4.63
C ASN A 212 -13.99 15.94 4.97
N VAL A 213 -14.15 14.72 4.47
CA VAL A 213 -15.24 13.81 4.84
C VAL A 213 -14.77 12.82 5.88
N ARG A 214 -15.69 12.18 6.57
CA ARG A 214 -15.42 11.05 7.45
C ARG A 214 -15.94 9.78 6.80
N LEU A 215 -15.08 8.78 6.69
CA LEU A 215 -15.45 7.42 6.29
C LEU A 215 -15.45 6.52 7.52
N SER A 216 -16.57 5.86 7.77
CA SER A 216 -16.65 4.75 8.73
C SER A 216 -16.99 3.48 7.97
N VAL A 217 -16.31 2.37 8.29
CA VAL A 217 -16.68 1.05 7.78
C VAL A 217 -17.08 0.18 8.96
N THR A 218 -18.22 -0.52 8.81
CA THR A 218 -18.80 -1.37 9.85
C THR A 218 -19.18 -2.73 9.30
N HIS A 219 -19.26 -3.73 10.19
CA HIS A 219 -20.06 -4.92 9.91
C HIS A 219 -21.54 -4.58 9.80
N THR A 220 -22.34 -5.48 9.28
CA THR A 220 -23.81 -5.31 9.15
C THR A 220 -24.53 -5.23 10.50
N ASP A 221 -23.90 -5.71 11.59
CA ASP A 221 -24.38 -5.56 12.97
C ASP A 221 -24.02 -4.20 13.61
N GLY A 222 -23.30 -3.32 12.87
CA GLY A 222 -22.90 -1.99 13.32
C GLY A 222 -21.56 -1.94 14.04
N LYS A 223 -20.84 -3.06 14.21
CA LYS A 223 -19.50 -3.07 14.81
C LYS A 223 -18.50 -2.36 13.89
N LYS A 224 -17.86 -1.32 14.41
CA LYS A 224 -16.91 -0.50 13.65
C LYS A 224 -15.58 -1.23 13.40
N ILE A 225 -15.08 -1.10 12.17
CA ILE A 225 -13.78 -1.60 11.72
C ILE A 225 -12.84 -0.42 11.43
N PHE A 226 -13.37 0.63 10.80
CA PHE A 226 -12.60 1.82 10.40
C PHE A 226 -13.39 3.09 10.68
N ASN A 227 -12.73 4.20 11.04
CA ASN A 227 -13.38 5.49 11.24
C ASN A 227 -12.35 6.63 11.24
N GLU A 228 -12.13 7.24 10.08
CA GLU A 228 -11.16 8.34 9.92
C GLU A 228 -11.71 9.47 9.05
N MET A 229 -11.01 10.61 9.09
CA MET A 229 -11.27 11.78 8.23
C MET A 229 -10.21 11.90 7.16
N GLY A 230 -10.62 12.30 5.96
CA GLY A 230 -9.68 12.50 4.87
C GLY A 230 -10.34 12.88 3.55
N GLU A 231 -9.64 12.52 2.47
CA GLU A 231 -10.11 12.68 1.10
C GLU A 231 -10.42 11.32 0.50
N MET A 232 -11.49 11.25 -0.27
CA MET A 232 -11.87 10.08 -1.04
C MET A 232 -12.38 10.46 -2.42
N THR A 233 -12.42 9.50 -3.32
CA THR A 233 -12.95 9.63 -4.67
C THR A 233 -13.92 8.49 -4.97
N PHE A 234 -14.56 8.57 -6.11
CA PHE A 234 -15.40 7.52 -6.65
C PHE A 234 -14.87 7.04 -7.99
N ASP A 235 -15.00 5.77 -8.25
CA ASP A 235 -14.82 5.13 -9.56
C ASP A 235 -16.13 4.46 -9.98
N ASN A 236 -16.19 3.87 -11.17
CA ASN A 236 -17.35 3.10 -11.60
C ASN A 236 -17.62 1.95 -10.62
N GLN A 237 -18.74 2.01 -9.89
CA GLN A 237 -19.15 1.02 -8.88
C GLN A 237 -18.13 0.80 -7.72
N ALA A 238 -17.26 1.75 -7.43
CA ALA A 238 -16.31 1.65 -6.33
C ALA A 238 -16.05 3.00 -5.66
N ILE A 239 -15.74 2.97 -4.37
CA ILE A 239 -15.13 4.09 -3.67
C ILE A 239 -13.60 3.91 -3.68
N ASP A 240 -12.85 5.00 -3.73
CA ASP A 240 -11.39 5.02 -3.86
C ASP A 240 -10.79 6.25 -3.17
N GLY A 241 -9.49 6.45 -3.32
CA GLY A 241 -8.73 7.57 -2.77
C GLY A 241 -8.08 7.26 -1.41
N PRO A 242 -7.26 8.18 -0.89
CA PRO A 242 -6.37 7.90 0.24
C PRO A 242 -7.07 7.32 1.48
N LEU A 243 -8.26 7.85 1.81
CA LEU A 243 -9.05 7.39 2.95
C LEU A 243 -9.56 5.96 2.76
N VAL A 244 -10.02 5.65 1.54
CA VAL A 244 -10.53 4.31 1.18
C VAL A 244 -9.40 3.30 1.11
N LEU A 245 -8.23 3.68 0.57
CA LEU A 245 -7.05 2.81 0.55
C LEU A 245 -6.66 2.39 1.97
N SER A 246 -6.66 3.33 2.94
CA SER A 246 -6.39 3.00 4.35
C SER A 246 -7.46 2.05 4.93
N ALA A 247 -8.75 2.29 4.64
CA ALA A 247 -9.83 1.41 5.07
C ALA A 247 -9.69 0.00 4.46
N SER A 248 -9.35 -0.08 3.17
CA SER A 248 -9.24 -1.35 2.44
C SER A 248 -8.26 -2.32 3.08
N ARG A 249 -7.14 -1.82 3.63
CA ARG A 249 -6.17 -2.64 4.35
C ARG A 249 -6.79 -3.46 5.48
N LEU A 250 -7.77 -2.92 6.17
CA LEU A 250 -8.44 -3.60 7.29
C LEU A 250 -9.57 -4.53 6.82
N VAL A 251 -10.19 -4.23 5.68
CA VAL A 251 -11.42 -4.93 5.26
C VAL A 251 -11.23 -5.86 4.05
N SER A 252 -10.15 -5.75 3.29
CA SER A 252 -9.94 -6.53 2.07
C SER A 252 -10.05 -8.03 2.30
N ARG A 253 -9.48 -8.55 3.39
CA ARG A 253 -9.56 -9.99 3.70
C ARG A 253 -11.00 -10.44 3.97
N MET A 254 -11.79 -9.63 4.68
CA MET A 254 -13.20 -9.92 4.96
C MET A 254 -14.02 -9.94 3.67
N LEU A 255 -13.86 -8.92 2.84
CA LEU A 255 -14.56 -8.82 1.54
C LEU A 255 -14.17 -9.95 0.58
N ASN A 256 -12.88 -10.33 0.53
CA ASN A 256 -12.42 -11.44 -0.29
C ASN A 256 -12.90 -12.82 0.24
N ASN A 257 -13.24 -12.92 1.52
CA ASN A 257 -13.92 -14.10 2.11
C ASN A 257 -15.43 -14.08 1.89
N GLY A 258 -15.97 -13.11 1.16
CA GLY A 258 -17.41 -13.01 0.84
C GLY A 258 -18.24 -12.29 1.89
N GLU A 259 -17.63 -11.65 2.90
CA GLU A 259 -18.37 -10.83 3.85
C GLU A 259 -18.92 -9.56 3.16
N THR A 260 -20.06 -9.09 3.66
CA THR A 260 -20.64 -7.80 3.27
C THR A 260 -20.43 -6.80 4.40
N LEU A 261 -19.92 -5.61 4.05
CA LEU A 261 -19.67 -4.53 5.00
C LEU A 261 -20.41 -3.27 4.58
N LEU A 262 -20.57 -2.31 5.49
CA LEU A 262 -21.22 -1.03 5.23
C LEU A 262 -20.21 0.11 5.33
N ALA A 263 -20.17 0.95 4.30
CA ALA A 263 -19.43 2.20 4.30
C ALA A 263 -20.39 3.36 4.56
N HIS A 264 -20.05 4.20 5.53
CA HIS A 264 -20.82 5.38 5.94
C HIS A 264 -19.98 6.62 5.73
N ILE A 265 -20.43 7.53 4.87
CA ILE A 265 -19.72 8.78 4.54
C ILE A 265 -20.43 9.95 5.20
N ASP A 266 -19.81 10.60 6.18
CA ASP A 266 -20.27 11.87 6.74
C ASP A 266 -19.67 13.02 5.91
N LEU A 267 -20.52 13.74 5.19
CA LEU A 267 -20.15 14.87 4.33
C LEU A 267 -19.91 16.16 5.12
N LYS A 268 -20.30 16.23 6.40
CA LYS A 268 -20.19 17.39 7.28
C LYS A 268 -19.61 17.01 8.66
N PRO A 269 -18.43 16.36 8.73
CA PRO A 269 -17.92 15.80 9.98
C PRO A 269 -17.54 16.85 11.03
N ALA A 270 -17.33 18.11 10.62
CA ALA A 270 -17.04 19.22 11.54
C ALA A 270 -18.28 19.71 12.30
N LEU A 271 -19.51 19.33 11.89
CA LEU A 271 -20.76 19.75 12.52
C LEU A 271 -21.38 18.56 13.25
N THR A 272 -21.88 18.81 14.47
CA THR A 272 -22.75 17.82 15.13
C THR A 272 -24.07 17.73 14.40
N THR A 273 -24.82 16.66 14.63
CA THR A 273 -26.14 16.47 14.02
C THR A 273 -27.10 17.60 14.40
N GLU A 274 -27.08 18.02 15.65
CA GLU A 274 -27.91 19.12 16.19
C GLU A 274 -27.54 20.46 15.56
N THR A 275 -26.26 20.78 15.45
CA THR A 275 -25.79 22.02 14.83
C THR A 275 -26.17 22.06 13.35
N LEU A 276 -26.03 20.94 12.64
CA LEU A 276 -26.39 20.84 11.24
C LEU A 276 -27.94 20.95 11.04
N ASP A 277 -28.74 20.34 11.92
CA ASP A 277 -30.21 20.48 11.85
C ASP A 277 -30.67 21.92 12.07
N HIS A 278 -30.12 22.61 13.05
CA HIS A 278 -30.39 24.05 13.26
C HIS A 278 -30.00 24.89 12.03
N ARG A 279 -28.86 24.60 11.41
CA ARG A 279 -28.46 25.29 10.19
C ARG A 279 -29.44 25.01 9.04
N LEU A 280 -29.86 23.75 8.86
CA LEU A 280 -30.85 23.39 7.85
C LEU A 280 -32.17 24.15 8.05
N ILE A 281 -32.67 24.25 9.28
CA ILE A 281 -33.89 25.03 9.60
C ILE A 281 -33.71 26.49 9.17
N ASN A 282 -32.61 27.11 9.51
CA ASN A 282 -32.33 28.51 9.17
C ASN A 282 -32.23 28.71 7.64
N ASP A 283 -31.53 27.81 6.94
CA ASP A 283 -31.36 27.88 5.49
C ASP A 283 -32.69 27.66 4.75
N LEU A 284 -33.53 26.72 5.22
CA LEU A 284 -34.85 26.48 4.67
C LEU A 284 -35.78 27.69 4.82
N ASN A 285 -35.75 28.34 6.00
CA ASN A 285 -36.57 29.54 6.28
C ASN A 285 -36.08 30.74 5.47
N ALA A 286 -34.77 30.96 5.39
CA ALA A 286 -34.20 32.10 4.67
C ALA A 286 -34.39 31.99 3.14
N ASN A 287 -34.51 30.77 2.60
CA ASN A 287 -34.59 30.52 1.17
C ASN A 287 -35.95 29.89 0.75
N GLY A 288 -37.03 30.08 1.53
CA GLY A 288 -38.27 29.36 1.40
C GLY A 288 -38.90 29.32 -0.01
N ASN A 289 -38.68 30.31 -0.85
CA ASN A 289 -39.19 30.37 -2.22
C ASN A 289 -38.33 29.64 -3.26
N ARG A 290 -37.09 29.21 -2.92
CA ARG A 290 -36.25 28.46 -3.86
C ARG A 290 -36.77 27.03 -4.04
N LEU A 291 -36.53 26.48 -5.23
CA LEU A 291 -36.79 25.09 -5.51
C LEU A 291 -35.75 24.18 -4.83
N PHE A 292 -36.19 23.00 -4.40
CA PHE A 292 -35.34 22.07 -3.65
C PHE A 292 -34.06 21.68 -4.40
N HIS A 293 -34.17 21.31 -5.67
CA HIS A 293 -33.03 20.90 -6.47
C HIS A 293 -31.96 22.01 -6.60
N ASP A 294 -32.38 23.29 -6.75
CA ASP A 294 -31.48 24.43 -6.82
C ASP A 294 -30.83 24.73 -5.47
N ALA A 295 -31.57 24.50 -4.40
CA ALA A 295 -31.12 24.78 -3.05
C ALA A 295 -30.11 23.73 -2.52
N LEU A 296 -30.03 22.54 -3.10
CA LEU A 296 -29.04 21.53 -2.71
C LEU A 296 -27.58 22.05 -2.79
N ARG A 297 -27.31 23.01 -3.68
CA ARG A 297 -26.00 23.69 -3.76
C ARG A 297 -25.61 24.48 -2.52
N LEU A 298 -26.53 24.77 -1.61
CA LEU A 298 -26.21 25.36 -0.30
C LEU A 298 -25.43 24.42 0.61
N TRP A 299 -25.62 23.11 0.42
CA TRP A 299 -25.13 22.09 1.32
C TRP A 299 -24.17 21.09 0.65
N LEU A 300 -24.26 20.89 -0.67
CA LEU A 300 -23.56 19.85 -1.42
C LEU A 300 -22.79 20.43 -2.61
N PRO A 301 -21.65 19.84 -2.97
CA PRO A 301 -21.02 20.01 -4.28
C PRO A 301 -21.99 19.59 -5.39
N ALA A 302 -21.83 20.20 -6.58
CA ALA A 302 -22.71 19.93 -7.72
C ALA A 302 -22.73 18.44 -8.10
N GLU A 303 -21.59 17.78 -8.01
CA GLU A 303 -21.36 16.39 -8.40
C GLU A 303 -22.09 15.39 -7.48
N VAL A 304 -22.37 15.79 -6.23
CA VAL A 304 -23.10 14.96 -5.24
C VAL A 304 -24.61 15.09 -5.39
N ILE A 305 -25.10 16.15 -6.06
CA ILE A 305 -26.53 16.45 -6.17
C ILE A 305 -27.32 15.31 -6.85
N PRO A 306 -26.86 14.68 -7.94
CA PRO A 306 -27.57 13.55 -8.55
C PRO A 306 -27.79 12.39 -7.56
N LEU A 307 -26.77 12.05 -6.76
CA LEU A 307 -26.90 11.03 -5.70
C LEU A 307 -27.90 11.45 -4.61
N ALA A 308 -27.89 12.72 -4.23
CA ALA A 308 -28.82 13.24 -3.24
C ALA A 308 -30.28 13.20 -3.72
N LEU A 309 -30.53 13.57 -4.97
CA LEU A 309 -31.87 13.53 -5.56
C LEU A 309 -32.41 12.10 -5.66
N ASP A 310 -31.55 11.14 -6.02
CA ASP A 310 -31.90 9.73 -6.06
C ASP A 310 -32.26 9.18 -4.66
N ARG A 311 -31.46 9.51 -3.64
CA ARG A 311 -31.60 8.93 -2.28
C ARG A 311 -32.61 9.62 -1.39
N LEU A 312 -32.86 10.91 -1.58
CA LEU A 312 -33.71 11.69 -0.68
C LEU A 312 -35.22 11.46 -0.90
N HIS A 313 -35.64 11.10 -2.11
CA HIS A 313 -37.05 10.94 -2.47
C HIS A 313 -37.87 12.17 -2.07
N ILE A 314 -37.37 13.38 -2.35
CA ILE A 314 -38.05 14.67 -2.19
C ILE A 314 -38.37 15.18 -3.59
N GLU A 315 -39.60 15.67 -3.75
CA GLU A 315 -40.06 16.19 -5.04
C GLU A 315 -39.11 17.26 -5.58
N TYR A 316 -38.65 17.13 -6.82
CA TYR A 316 -37.64 17.92 -7.47
C TYR A 316 -37.94 19.44 -7.47
N TYR A 317 -39.21 19.79 -7.83
CA TYR A 317 -39.67 21.18 -7.92
C TYR A 317 -40.33 21.71 -6.64
N LYS A 318 -40.24 20.98 -5.54
CA LYS A 318 -40.81 21.40 -4.25
C LYS A 318 -40.10 22.67 -3.74
N ARG A 319 -40.87 23.64 -3.22
CA ARG A 319 -40.29 24.83 -2.60
C ARG A 319 -39.79 24.52 -1.19
N LEU A 320 -38.75 25.20 -0.75
CA LEU A 320 -38.09 24.92 0.54
C LEU A 320 -39.06 25.15 1.73
N HIS A 321 -39.97 26.14 1.67
CA HIS A 321 -40.99 26.34 2.72
C HIS A 321 -42.01 25.19 2.82
N GLN A 322 -42.09 24.30 1.83
CA GLN A 322 -42.95 23.13 1.83
C GLN A 322 -42.26 21.87 2.34
N ILE A 323 -40.96 21.94 2.58
CA ILE A 323 -40.18 20.81 3.15
C ILE A 323 -40.66 20.55 4.58
N ASN A 324 -41.20 19.37 4.80
CA ASN A 324 -41.66 18.96 6.12
C ASN A 324 -40.54 18.41 6.99
N GLY A 325 -40.86 18.18 8.28
CA GLY A 325 -39.87 17.69 9.26
C GLY A 325 -39.26 16.33 8.90
N ALA A 326 -40.03 15.42 8.27
CA ALA A 326 -39.54 14.12 7.85
C ALA A 326 -38.56 14.23 6.66
N GLU A 327 -38.83 15.10 5.71
CA GLU A 327 -37.99 15.38 4.56
C GLU A 327 -36.69 16.07 5.00
N ARG A 328 -36.74 17.07 5.92
CA ARG A 328 -35.58 17.67 6.53
C ARG A 328 -34.71 16.63 7.25
N LYS A 329 -35.32 15.71 7.99
CA LYS A 329 -34.61 14.63 8.68
C LYS A 329 -33.90 13.69 7.69
N ARG A 330 -34.55 13.38 6.53
CA ARG A 330 -33.88 12.62 5.46
C ARG A 330 -32.67 13.36 4.90
N LEU A 331 -32.78 14.67 4.65
CA LEU A 331 -31.67 15.51 4.19
C LEU A 331 -30.54 15.57 5.24
N LEU A 332 -30.87 15.76 6.50
CA LEU A 332 -29.92 15.73 7.62
C LEU A 332 -29.17 14.40 7.67
N ASN A 333 -29.90 13.29 7.62
CA ASN A 333 -29.31 11.95 7.64
C ASN A 333 -28.40 11.73 6.43
N PHE A 334 -28.82 12.14 5.22
CA PHE A 334 -27.98 12.04 4.03
C PHE A 334 -26.66 12.82 4.17
N LEU A 335 -26.71 14.03 4.70
CA LEU A 335 -25.51 14.84 4.92
C LEU A 335 -24.55 14.22 5.96
N LYS A 336 -25.08 13.46 6.92
CA LYS A 336 -24.31 12.82 7.99
C LYS A 336 -23.96 11.36 7.69
N ASN A 337 -24.68 10.70 6.78
CA ASN A 337 -24.54 9.26 6.54
C ASN A 337 -24.96 8.88 5.12
N VAL A 338 -24.08 9.08 4.16
CA VAL A 338 -24.26 8.46 2.83
C VAL A 338 -23.74 7.03 2.92
N GLU A 339 -24.63 6.06 2.78
CA GLU A 339 -24.30 4.65 2.94
C GLU A 339 -24.06 3.95 1.61
N PHE A 340 -23.04 3.08 1.57
CA PHE A 340 -22.78 2.14 0.49
C PHE A 340 -22.51 0.75 1.06
N THR A 341 -23.03 -0.27 0.37
CA THR A 341 -22.78 -1.68 0.69
C THR A 341 -21.52 -2.15 -0.01
N LEU A 342 -20.48 -2.44 0.75
CA LEU A 342 -19.22 -2.97 0.23
C LEU A 342 -19.34 -4.47 -0.04
N CYS A 343 -18.97 -4.91 -1.25
CA CYS A 343 -19.13 -6.31 -1.68
C CYS A 343 -17.87 -6.92 -2.31
N GLY A 344 -16.77 -6.18 -2.38
CA GLY A 344 -15.51 -6.65 -2.96
C GLY A 344 -14.43 -5.60 -2.95
N THR A 345 -13.30 -5.93 -3.55
CA THR A 345 -12.14 -5.04 -3.72
C THR A 345 -11.74 -4.96 -5.18
N GLY A 346 -10.96 -3.95 -5.55
CA GLY A 346 -10.20 -3.98 -6.79
C GLY A 346 -9.22 -5.17 -6.81
N ASP A 347 -8.64 -5.42 -7.97
CA ASP A 347 -7.73 -6.55 -8.21
C ASP A 347 -6.25 -6.16 -7.99
N TYR A 348 -5.34 -7.13 -8.23
CA TYR A 348 -3.90 -6.90 -8.11
C TYR A 348 -3.33 -5.94 -9.17
N ASN A 349 -4.03 -5.65 -10.27
CA ASN A 349 -3.58 -4.67 -11.25
C ASN A 349 -3.69 -3.24 -10.70
N THR A 350 -4.62 -3.01 -9.78
CA THR A 350 -4.91 -1.70 -9.17
C THR A 350 -4.42 -1.59 -7.73
N ALA A 351 -4.23 -2.71 -7.05
CA ALA A 351 -3.76 -2.73 -5.66
C ALA A 351 -2.34 -2.17 -5.53
N VAL A 352 -2.12 -1.28 -4.56
CA VAL A 352 -0.79 -0.71 -4.31
C VAL A 352 0.14 -1.76 -3.73
N VAL A 353 -0.35 -2.59 -2.80
CA VAL A 353 0.41 -3.65 -2.12
C VAL A 353 -0.39 -4.94 -2.01
N THR A 354 0.32 -6.02 -1.71
CA THR A 354 -0.23 -7.33 -1.37
C THR A 354 -0.22 -7.50 0.15
N GLN A 355 -1.34 -7.85 0.74
CA GLN A 355 -1.42 -8.32 2.12
C GLN A 355 -1.33 -9.85 2.16
N GLY A 356 -0.63 -10.41 3.15
CA GLY A 356 -0.29 -11.83 3.21
C GLY A 356 1.14 -12.09 2.74
N GLY A 357 1.53 -13.36 2.62
CA GLY A 357 2.87 -13.76 2.22
C GLY A 357 3.56 -14.67 3.24
N VAL A 358 4.88 -14.75 3.21
CA VAL A 358 5.69 -15.63 4.08
C VAL A 358 5.49 -15.25 5.55
N ASP A 359 5.13 -16.24 6.37
CA ASP A 359 4.88 -15.99 7.80
C ASP A 359 6.15 -15.48 8.50
N THR A 360 6.06 -14.28 9.05
CA THR A 360 7.15 -13.63 9.75
C THR A 360 7.63 -14.38 11.00
N LYS A 361 6.81 -15.28 11.56
CA LYS A 361 7.21 -16.17 12.67
C LYS A 361 8.33 -17.14 12.29
N GLU A 362 8.42 -17.49 11.02
CA GLU A 362 9.42 -18.39 10.47
C GLU A 362 10.66 -17.67 9.95
N VAL A 363 10.74 -16.35 10.14
CA VAL A 363 11.85 -15.49 9.71
C VAL A 363 12.44 -14.77 10.92
N ASN A 364 13.76 -14.67 10.96
CA ASN A 364 14.46 -13.96 12.03
C ASN A 364 14.33 -12.43 11.82
N PRO A 365 13.73 -11.66 12.74
CA PRO A 365 13.48 -10.23 12.56
C PRO A 365 14.74 -9.36 12.56
N LYS A 366 15.90 -9.90 12.90
CA LYS A 366 17.18 -9.18 12.92
C LYS A 366 18.00 -9.41 11.64
N THR A 367 17.97 -10.64 11.12
CA THR A 367 18.79 -11.06 9.97
C THR A 367 17.98 -11.25 8.69
N MET A 368 16.66 -11.32 8.79
CA MET A 368 15.76 -11.72 7.70
C MET A 368 15.99 -13.17 7.21
N GLU A 369 16.78 -13.95 7.92
CA GLU A 369 17.06 -15.34 7.61
C GLU A 369 15.87 -16.25 7.96
N SER A 370 15.65 -17.25 7.12
CA SER A 370 14.74 -18.35 7.40
C SER A 370 15.15 -19.05 8.69
N ARG A 371 14.15 -19.38 9.53
CA ARG A 371 14.34 -20.26 10.69
C ARG A 371 14.31 -21.73 10.32
N LEU A 372 13.89 -22.07 9.11
CA LEU A 372 13.70 -23.42 8.60
C LEU A 372 14.86 -23.87 7.71
N VAL A 373 15.42 -22.95 6.93
CA VAL A 373 16.46 -23.23 5.93
C VAL A 373 17.61 -22.24 6.12
N PRO A 374 18.75 -22.67 6.69
CA PRO A 374 19.94 -21.84 6.81
C PRO A 374 20.40 -21.31 5.45
N GLY A 375 20.88 -20.06 5.41
CA GLY A 375 21.35 -19.43 4.18
C GLY A 375 20.23 -18.92 3.24
N LEU A 376 18.95 -19.12 3.57
CA LEU A 376 17.81 -18.57 2.85
C LEU A 376 17.27 -17.33 3.58
N TYR A 377 17.05 -16.24 2.84
CA TYR A 377 16.60 -14.96 3.37
C TYR A 377 15.38 -14.44 2.61
N PHE A 378 14.55 -13.61 3.30
CA PHE A 378 13.38 -12.96 2.69
C PHE A 378 13.43 -11.46 2.93
N ALA A 379 13.07 -10.65 1.91
CA ALA A 379 13.06 -9.20 2.04
C ALA A 379 11.92 -8.55 1.24
N GLY A 380 11.34 -7.51 1.79
CA GLY A 380 10.27 -6.73 1.16
C GLY A 380 8.92 -7.40 1.20
N GLU A 381 8.08 -7.08 0.20
CA GLU A 381 6.66 -7.42 0.14
C GLU A 381 6.34 -8.93 0.00
N VAL A 382 7.36 -9.78 -0.16
CA VAL A 382 7.19 -11.24 -0.09
C VAL A 382 6.87 -11.71 1.33
N LEU A 383 7.25 -10.93 2.35
CA LEU A 383 6.92 -11.16 3.75
C LEU A 383 5.46 -10.80 4.02
N ASN A 384 4.83 -11.47 5.00
CA ASN A 384 3.51 -11.07 5.50
C ASN A 384 3.62 -9.78 6.34
N LEU A 385 3.96 -8.69 5.65
CA LEU A 385 4.08 -7.34 6.18
C LEU A 385 3.50 -6.38 5.16
N ASP A 386 2.45 -5.67 5.55
CA ASP A 386 1.85 -4.57 4.80
C ASP A 386 1.65 -3.37 5.71
N SER A 387 1.53 -2.19 5.13
CA SER A 387 1.33 -0.98 5.92
C SER A 387 0.41 0.00 5.20
N ASP A 388 0.00 1.03 5.93
CA ASP A 388 -0.77 2.13 5.38
C ASP A 388 -0.03 2.86 4.24
N THR A 389 -0.75 3.71 3.51
CA THR A 389 -0.11 4.66 2.60
C THR A 389 0.71 5.67 3.39
N GLY A 390 1.80 6.21 2.80
CA GLY A 390 2.58 7.25 3.47
C GLY A 390 4.08 7.03 3.53
N GLY A 391 4.63 6.10 2.73
CA GLY A 391 6.07 5.79 2.67
C GLY A 391 6.49 4.59 3.50
N TYR A 392 5.57 4.00 4.26
CA TYR A 392 5.84 2.89 5.17
C TYR A 392 6.25 1.61 4.43
N ASN A 393 5.56 1.23 3.35
CA ASN A 393 5.85 0.00 2.59
C ASN A 393 7.24 0.02 1.93
N LEU A 394 7.68 1.16 1.38
CA LEU A 394 9.03 1.29 0.83
C LEU A 394 10.09 1.25 1.93
N GLN A 395 9.85 1.87 3.09
CA GLN A 395 10.75 1.76 4.23
C GLN A 395 10.91 0.30 4.67
N ILE A 396 9.81 -0.47 4.78
CA ILE A 396 9.88 -1.91 5.09
C ILE A 396 10.75 -2.63 4.06
N ALA A 397 10.54 -2.35 2.77
CA ALA A 397 11.29 -2.99 1.70
C ALA A 397 12.78 -2.68 1.79
N PHE A 398 13.17 -1.43 1.98
CA PHE A 398 14.56 -1.02 2.10
C PHE A 398 15.22 -1.56 3.38
N SER A 399 14.52 -1.49 4.51
CA SER A 399 15.08 -1.95 5.80
C SER A 399 15.29 -3.46 5.83
N THR A 400 14.32 -4.23 5.35
CA THR A 400 14.43 -5.69 5.28
C THR A 400 15.48 -6.12 4.26
N GLY A 401 15.58 -5.42 3.11
CA GLY A 401 16.63 -5.62 2.13
C GLY A 401 18.02 -5.39 2.71
N PHE A 402 18.20 -4.27 3.42
CA PHE A 402 19.47 -3.94 4.09
C PHE A 402 19.87 -5.02 5.12
N ALA A 403 18.93 -5.42 5.99
CA ALA A 403 19.20 -6.43 7.02
C ALA A 403 19.55 -7.80 6.41
N ALA A 404 18.79 -8.23 5.38
CA ALA A 404 19.03 -9.47 4.67
C ALA A 404 20.41 -9.48 3.97
N GLY A 405 20.74 -8.40 3.25
CA GLY A 405 22.00 -8.30 2.53
C GLY A 405 23.20 -8.36 3.46
N ARG A 406 23.19 -7.59 4.54
CA ARG A 406 24.26 -7.64 5.55
C ARG A 406 24.43 -9.02 6.17
N ALA A 407 23.34 -9.66 6.54
CA ALA A 407 23.40 -10.96 7.20
C ALA A 407 23.84 -12.07 6.22
N ALA A 408 23.33 -12.07 5.00
CA ALA A 408 23.69 -13.04 3.98
C ALA A 408 25.19 -13.00 3.61
N ALA A 409 25.78 -11.81 3.59
CA ALA A 409 27.21 -11.66 3.30
C ALA A 409 28.12 -12.24 4.38
N LEU A 410 27.64 -12.35 5.62
CA LEU A 410 28.38 -12.88 6.77
C LEU A 410 28.26 -14.40 6.93
N GLN A 411 27.51 -15.08 6.05
CA GLN A 411 27.45 -16.55 6.06
C GLN A 411 28.81 -17.15 5.74
N PRO A 412 29.24 -18.18 6.49
CA PRO A 412 30.43 -18.95 6.14
C PRO A 412 30.27 -19.53 4.72
N SER A 413 31.34 -19.48 3.95
CA SER A 413 31.36 -20.18 2.64
C SER A 413 31.05 -21.65 2.86
N ALA A 414 30.07 -22.19 2.13
CA ALA A 414 29.81 -23.61 2.12
C ALA A 414 31.08 -24.32 1.61
N SER A 415 31.75 -25.08 2.49
CA SER A 415 32.98 -25.83 2.20
C SER A 415 32.72 -27.01 1.26
#